data_7e2e0bb0cb87424b5a85628e98c3a7c4
#
_entry.id   7e2e0bb0cb87424b5a85628e98c3a7c4
#
_cell.length_a   1.000
_cell.length_b   1.000
_cell.length_c   1.000
_cell.angle_alpha   90.00
_cell.angle_beta   90.00
_cell.angle_gamma   90.00
#
_symmetry.space_group_name_H-M   'P 1'
#
loop_
_entity.id
_entity.type
_entity.pdbx_description
1 polymer ?
#
loop_
_entity_poly.entity_id
_entity_poly.type
_entity_poly.pdbx_seq_one_letter_code
_entity_poly.pdbx_strand_id
1 'polypeptide(L)'
;MKEMIDLNGSIRFFQPLYFCIIHLNLKDFIETEFGMSLKFGTSGLRGLSVDLKGKASAVYATAFARHLLASGQAKAGDPILVGRDFRDSSPDVSATCIAALKKAGLTPLDCGTVPTPALALYGLSLKAGALMITGSHIPADRNGIKFYRPDGEIDKQDETAIAALAAEIEAEGISDEAATAEDHSAAAAELFYERNVALLPEKALSGLRIGVYQHSTVARDLFVDVLAHYGADVVALGRSETFIPVDTEAVSPETLALLKKWSPEHGLDAIVSADGDGDRPLLTDENGVPLRGDLIGLITANFLGAGVVVTPVTSNSGIEANGSFDVVRTKVGSPFVIAGMAEALAAGKSGVMGFEANGGLLTASAFTLNGRALSPLPTRDSFLPVLAVLLLSAEQKKPLSEIAAAYNLPVAAADRLENFAQEKSTALMTHLRASRDNLEAFLAPVGTVKALSDIDGLRVALTDGSTIHFRPSGNAPEMRCYVEAANQDAAETLLNKGLDLIRNFG
;
A
#
# COMPACT_ATOMS: atom_id res chain seq x y z
N MET A 1 -17.80 49.93 -4.15
CA MET A 1 -19.17 50.13 -3.65
C MET A 1 -19.62 51.52 -4.06
N LYS A 2 -20.52 51.63 -5.02
CA LYS A 2 -21.15 52.90 -5.38
C LYS A 2 -22.57 52.86 -4.83
N GLU A 3 -22.84 53.68 -3.87
CA GLU A 3 -24.19 53.92 -3.36
C GLU A 3 -24.98 54.69 -4.45
N MET A 4 -26.11 54.15 -4.84
CA MET A 4 -27.14 54.92 -5.58
C MET A 4 -28.33 55.07 -4.64
N ILE A 5 -28.57 56.33 -4.23
CA ILE A 5 -29.75 56.73 -3.45
C ILE A 5 -30.81 57.17 -4.46
N ASP A 6 -32.04 56.65 -4.32
CA ASP A 6 -33.17 57.11 -5.13
C ASP A 6 -33.76 58.43 -4.59
N LEU A 7 -34.54 59.13 -5.42
CA LEU A 7 -35.08 60.44 -5.13
C LEU A 7 -36.09 60.52 -3.97
N ASN A 8 -36.38 59.37 -3.30
CA ASN A 8 -37.31 59.27 -2.17
C ASN A 8 -36.66 58.79 -0.85
N GLY A 9 -35.34 58.71 -0.79
CA GLY A 9 -34.62 58.44 0.45
C GLY A 9 -34.80 57.00 1.06
N SER A 10 -35.23 56.03 0.28
CA SER A 10 -35.44 54.65 0.76
C SER A 10 -34.37 53.72 0.25
N ILE A 11 -33.66 53.08 1.17
CA ILE A 11 -32.69 52.01 0.87
C ILE A 11 -33.46 50.72 0.63
N ARG A 12 -33.47 50.20 -0.58
CA ARG A 12 -34.00 48.86 -0.88
C ARG A 12 -32.84 47.87 -0.99
N PHE A 13 -32.84 46.95 -0.09
CA PHE A 13 -31.98 45.77 -0.20
C PHE A 13 -32.55 44.82 -1.24
N PHE A 14 -31.79 44.57 -2.29
CA PHE A 14 -32.13 43.57 -3.31
C PHE A 14 -31.55 42.22 -2.92
N GLN A 15 -32.44 41.32 -2.65
CA GLN A 15 -32.55 39.89 -2.90
C GLN A 15 -31.74 38.84 -2.13
N PRO A 16 -32.44 37.77 -1.63
CA PRO A 16 -31.85 36.63 -0.92
C PRO A 16 -31.02 35.66 -1.80
N LEU A 17 -31.16 35.68 -3.14
CA LEU A 17 -30.45 34.75 -4.02
C LEU A 17 -28.93 34.98 -4.13
N TYR A 18 -28.47 36.23 -4.11
CA TYR A 18 -27.03 36.51 -4.16
C TYR A 18 -26.32 36.18 -2.85
N PHE A 19 -27.01 36.29 -1.73
CA PHE A 19 -26.47 35.90 -0.43
C PHE A 19 -26.33 34.37 -0.29
N CYS A 20 -27.21 33.61 -0.93
CA CYS A 20 -27.14 32.13 -0.92
C CYS A 20 -25.99 31.58 -1.77
N ILE A 21 -25.72 32.22 -2.94
CA ILE A 21 -24.59 31.80 -3.82
C ILE A 21 -23.25 32.19 -3.21
N ILE A 22 -23.12 33.34 -2.55
CA ILE A 22 -21.89 33.74 -1.85
C ILE A 22 -21.67 32.88 -0.60
N HIS A 23 -22.74 32.47 0.10
CA HIS A 23 -22.61 31.57 1.26
C HIS A 23 -22.21 30.15 0.85
N LEU A 24 -22.72 29.61 -0.25
CA LEU A 24 -22.31 28.32 -0.79
C LEU A 24 -20.84 28.33 -1.25
N ASN A 25 -20.46 29.39 -2.01
CA ASN A 25 -19.05 29.50 -2.44
C ASN A 25 -18.09 29.81 -1.28
N LEU A 26 -18.51 30.49 -0.24
CA LEU A 26 -17.68 30.76 0.93
C LEU A 26 -17.57 29.51 1.82
N LYS A 27 -18.63 28.70 1.89
CA LYS A 27 -18.63 27.43 2.62
C LYS A 27 -17.78 26.39 1.92
N ASP A 28 -17.93 26.25 0.60
CA ASP A 28 -17.08 25.37 -0.22
C ASP A 28 -15.61 25.85 -0.26
N PHE A 29 -15.38 27.18 -0.24
CA PHE A 29 -14.04 27.77 -0.17
C PHE A 29 -13.42 27.59 1.22
N ILE A 30 -14.18 27.72 2.30
CA ILE A 30 -13.72 27.48 3.68
C ILE A 30 -13.51 25.98 3.92
N GLU A 31 -14.36 25.10 3.39
CA GLU A 31 -14.18 23.66 3.47
C GLU A 31 -12.96 23.15 2.63
N THR A 32 -12.57 23.87 1.57
CA THR A 32 -11.35 23.57 0.80
C THR A 32 -10.07 24.19 1.38
N GLU A 33 -10.14 25.30 2.12
CA GLU A 33 -8.95 25.92 2.75
C GLU A 33 -8.74 25.53 4.22
N PHE A 34 -9.77 25.04 4.93
CA PHE A 34 -9.70 24.64 6.35
C PHE A 34 -10.25 23.24 6.61
N GLY A 35 -10.64 22.50 5.57
CA GLY A 35 -10.97 21.09 5.70
C GLY A 35 -9.71 20.30 6.08
N MET A 36 -9.73 19.57 7.20
CA MET A 36 -8.62 18.71 7.62
C MET A 36 -8.13 17.90 6.44
N SER A 37 -6.84 17.97 6.13
CA SER A 37 -6.20 17.22 5.04
C SER A 37 -6.22 15.70 5.24
N LEU A 38 -6.81 15.25 6.37
CA LEU A 38 -6.86 13.86 6.82
C LEU A 38 -8.01 13.11 6.15
N LYS A 39 -7.68 12.04 5.44
CA LYS A 39 -8.65 11.15 4.78
C LYS A 39 -8.24 9.70 4.94
N PHE A 40 -9.24 8.81 5.06
CA PHE A 40 -8.99 7.40 4.85
C PHE A 40 -8.60 7.16 3.38
N GLY A 41 -7.38 6.66 3.19
CA GLY A 41 -6.87 6.25 1.89
C GLY A 41 -7.16 4.78 1.59
N THR A 42 -6.34 4.16 0.76
CA THR A 42 -6.44 2.73 0.44
C THR A 42 -6.09 1.85 1.65
N SER A 43 -5.26 2.35 2.57
CA SER A 43 -4.85 1.64 3.79
C SER A 43 -4.60 2.67 4.88
N GLY A 44 -5.58 2.87 5.76
CA GLY A 44 -5.53 3.76 6.92
C GLY A 44 -5.74 5.25 6.63
N LEU A 45 -5.70 6.02 7.71
CA LEU A 45 -5.83 7.48 7.72
C LEU A 45 -4.51 8.12 7.27
N ARG A 46 -4.55 9.14 6.41
CA ARG A 46 -3.36 9.87 5.94
C ARG A 46 -3.62 11.36 5.78
N GLY A 47 -2.57 12.16 5.96
CA GLY A 47 -2.59 13.59 5.70
C GLY A 47 -1.26 14.26 5.98
N LEU A 48 -1.26 15.60 6.07
CA LEU A 48 -0.08 16.34 6.52
C LEU A 48 0.24 15.99 7.98
N SER A 49 1.52 15.82 8.30
CA SER A 49 1.95 15.48 9.66
C SER A 49 1.54 16.54 10.68
N VAL A 50 1.51 17.81 10.28
CA VAL A 50 1.07 18.92 11.14
C VAL A 50 -0.41 18.84 11.50
N ASP A 51 -1.26 18.32 10.60
CA ASP A 51 -2.69 18.15 10.83
C ASP A 51 -2.99 16.88 11.64
N LEU A 52 -2.13 15.85 11.51
CA LEU A 52 -2.29 14.59 12.23
C LEU A 52 -1.85 14.69 13.69
N LYS A 53 -0.82 15.49 14.02
CA LYS A 53 -0.31 15.66 15.39
C LYS A 53 -1.40 16.19 16.35
N GLY A 54 -1.27 15.83 17.62
CA GLY A 54 -2.10 16.34 18.69
C GLY A 54 -3.57 15.87 18.58
N LYS A 55 -4.50 16.82 18.48
CA LYS A 55 -5.94 16.56 18.58
C LYS A 55 -6.45 15.49 17.63
N ALA A 56 -6.03 15.51 16.37
CA ALA A 56 -6.49 14.52 15.38
C ALA A 56 -6.06 13.09 15.74
N SER A 57 -4.81 12.91 16.17
CA SER A 57 -4.32 11.60 16.65
C SER A 57 -5.13 11.09 17.84
N ALA A 58 -5.44 11.98 18.81
CA ALA A 58 -6.28 11.63 19.96
C ALA A 58 -7.71 11.24 19.56
N VAL A 59 -8.32 11.99 18.63
CA VAL A 59 -9.66 11.72 18.08
C VAL A 59 -9.73 10.34 17.46
N TYR A 60 -8.85 10.04 16.49
CA TYR A 60 -8.90 8.79 15.75
C TYR A 60 -8.48 7.57 16.58
N ALA A 61 -7.52 7.72 17.51
CA ALA A 61 -7.17 6.65 18.44
C ALA A 61 -8.34 6.34 19.40
N THR A 62 -9.03 7.37 19.91
CA THR A 62 -10.22 7.20 20.77
C THR A 62 -11.37 6.59 19.97
N ALA A 63 -11.61 7.04 18.72
CA ALA A 63 -12.65 6.49 17.86
C ALA A 63 -12.43 5.00 17.60
N PHE A 64 -11.21 4.60 17.31
CA PHE A 64 -10.86 3.19 17.12
C PHE A 64 -11.05 2.37 18.41
N ALA A 65 -10.61 2.88 19.56
CA ALA A 65 -10.84 2.20 20.83
C ALA A 65 -12.35 2.02 21.13
N ARG A 66 -13.16 3.09 20.94
CA ARG A 66 -14.63 3.01 21.10
C ARG A 66 -15.24 1.99 20.12
N HIS A 67 -14.76 1.93 18.88
CA HIS A 67 -15.21 0.96 17.89
C HIS A 67 -14.93 -0.49 18.33
N LEU A 68 -13.70 -0.80 18.77
CA LEU A 68 -13.33 -2.14 19.26
C LEU A 68 -14.15 -2.55 20.49
N LEU A 69 -14.35 -1.64 21.44
CA LEU A 69 -15.14 -1.89 22.64
C LEU A 69 -16.63 -2.11 22.32
N ALA A 70 -17.22 -1.28 21.44
CA ALA A 70 -18.62 -1.36 21.06
C ALA A 70 -18.94 -2.61 20.22
N SER A 71 -18.01 -3.03 19.37
CA SER A 71 -18.16 -4.25 18.54
C SER A 71 -17.84 -5.55 19.31
N GLY A 72 -17.38 -5.45 20.56
CA GLY A 72 -16.98 -6.60 21.37
C GLY A 72 -15.67 -7.26 20.96
N GLN A 73 -14.89 -6.59 20.11
CA GLN A 73 -13.56 -7.04 19.68
C GLN A 73 -12.48 -6.77 20.73
N ALA A 74 -12.77 -5.89 21.70
CA ALA A 74 -11.96 -5.67 22.90
C ALA A 74 -12.85 -5.41 24.10
N LYS A 75 -12.30 -5.55 25.29
CA LYS A 75 -12.91 -5.20 26.59
C LYS A 75 -12.05 -4.18 27.30
N ALA A 76 -12.63 -3.47 28.27
CA ALA A 76 -11.86 -2.57 29.11
C ALA A 76 -10.69 -3.31 29.80
N GLY A 77 -9.50 -2.73 29.70
CA GLY A 77 -8.25 -3.31 30.20
C GLY A 77 -7.51 -4.21 29.21
N ASP A 78 -8.10 -4.59 28.07
CA ASP A 78 -7.42 -5.40 27.06
C ASP A 78 -6.23 -4.67 26.45
N PRO A 79 -5.18 -5.40 26.01
CA PRO A 79 -4.02 -4.81 25.36
C PRO A 79 -4.37 -4.24 23.99
N ILE A 80 -3.68 -3.16 23.62
CA ILE A 80 -3.67 -2.60 22.27
C ILE A 80 -2.25 -2.15 21.91
N LEU A 81 -1.77 -2.53 20.73
CA LEU A 81 -0.39 -2.27 20.33
C LEU A 81 -0.27 -0.92 19.62
N VAL A 82 0.87 -0.25 19.80
CA VAL A 82 1.22 0.96 19.06
C VAL A 82 2.63 0.81 18.52
N GLY A 83 2.77 0.78 17.19
CA GLY A 83 4.05 0.77 16.49
C GLY A 83 4.21 2.01 15.62
N ARG A 84 5.44 2.32 15.20
CA ARG A 84 5.71 3.49 14.36
C ARG A 84 6.87 3.28 13.39
N ASP A 85 6.91 4.10 12.33
CA ASP A 85 8.04 4.23 11.43
C ASP A 85 9.06 5.31 11.93
N PHE A 86 10.10 5.57 11.11
CA PHE A 86 11.15 6.54 11.41
C PHE A 86 10.83 7.99 11.00
N ARG A 87 9.59 8.34 10.66
CA ARG A 87 9.23 9.74 10.40
C ARG A 87 9.37 10.59 11.64
N ASP A 88 9.86 11.82 11.50
CA ASP A 88 10.07 12.75 12.62
C ASP A 88 8.80 13.02 13.44
N SER A 89 7.63 12.93 12.79
CA SER A 89 6.33 13.14 13.45
C SER A 89 5.80 11.89 14.18
N SER A 90 6.31 10.69 13.88
CA SER A 90 5.76 9.44 14.38
C SER A 90 5.87 9.28 15.91
N PRO A 91 6.92 9.72 16.60
CA PRO A 91 6.98 9.68 18.08
C PRO A 91 5.88 10.50 18.75
N ASP A 92 5.63 11.74 18.28
CA ASP A 92 4.61 12.62 18.87
C ASP A 92 3.20 12.05 18.66
N VAL A 93 2.90 11.58 17.42
CA VAL A 93 1.62 10.94 17.08
C VAL A 93 1.41 9.69 17.93
N SER A 94 2.44 8.84 18.08
CA SER A 94 2.40 7.62 18.90
C SER A 94 2.09 7.95 20.37
N ALA A 95 2.80 8.92 20.96
CA ALA A 95 2.60 9.30 22.36
C ALA A 95 1.17 9.83 22.63
N THR A 96 0.61 10.60 21.69
CA THR A 96 -0.78 11.08 21.78
C THR A 96 -1.78 9.93 21.63
N CYS A 97 -1.57 9.00 20.70
CA CYS A 97 -2.41 7.81 20.54
C CYS A 97 -2.39 6.96 21.83
N ILE A 98 -1.22 6.74 22.43
CA ILE A 98 -1.08 6.00 23.69
C ILE A 98 -1.91 6.63 24.81
N ALA A 99 -1.85 7.97 24.97
CA ALA A 99 -2.64 8.66 25.99
C ALA A 99 -4.16 8.50 25.74
N ALA A 100 -4.59 8.67 24.48
CA ALA A 100 -5.98 8.53 24.09
C ALA A 100 -6.53 7.12 24.34
N LEU A 101 -5.77 6.08 23.97
CA LEU A 101 -6.12 4.68 24.19
C LEU A 101 -6.25 4.34 25.67
N LYS A 102 -5.34 4.85 26.53
CA LYS A 102 -5.45 4.71 28.00
C LYS A 102 -6.73 5.35 28.55
N LYS A 103 -7.04 6.58 28.10
CA LYS A 103 -8.27 7.28 28.50
C LYS A 103 -9.54 6.55 28.04
N ALA A 104 -9.48 5.88 26.89
CA ALA A 104 -10.57 5.05 26.38
C ALA A 104 -10.74 3.72 27.12
N GLY A 105 -9.83 3.39 28.06
CA GLY A 105 -9.93 2.20 28.91
C GLY A 105 -9.21 0.96 28.39
N LEU A 106 -8.35 1.08 27.38
CA LEU A 106 -7.47 0.01 26.91
C LEU A 106 -6.08 0.11 27.55
N THR A 107 -5.27 -0.95 27.43
CA THR A 107 -3.88 -1.01 27.94
C THR A 107 -2.91 -0.95 26.74
N PRO A 108 -2.39 0.24 26.37
CA PRO A 108 -1.43 0.35 25.28
C PRO A 108 -0.10 -0.32 25.63
N LEU A 109 0.47 -1.01 24.63
CA LEU A 109 1.81 -1.59 24.60
C LEU A 109 2.61 -0.90 23.49
N ASP A 110 3.72 -0.23 23.83
CA ASP A 110 4.56 0.47 22.84
C ASP A 110 5.52 -0.52 22.17
N CYS A 111 5.28 -0.83 20.89
CA CYS A 111 6.16 -1.68 20.10
C CYS A 111 7.31 -0.90 19.42
N GLY A 112 7.45 0.39 19.69
CA GLY A 112 8.54 1.19 19.17
C GLY A 112 8.54 1.29 17.64
N THR A 113 9.76 1.36 17.07
CA THR A 113 9.96 1.32 15.62
C THR A 113 10.05 -0.14 15.16
N VAL A 114 9.03 -0.61 14.47
CA VAL A 114 8.85 -2.01 14.10
C VAL A 114 8.20 -2.11 12.71
N PRO A 115 8.54 -3.12 11.89
CA PRO A 115 7.83 -3.36 10.64
C PRO A 115 6.33 -3.59 10.87
N THR A 116 5.51 -3.05 9.97
CA THR A 116 4.06 -3.27 9.98
C THR A 116 3.67 -4.76 10.11
N PRO A 117 4.26 -5.70 9.34
CA PRO A 117 3.96 -7.12 9.50
C PRO A 117 4.36 -7.69 10.87
N ALA A 118 5.40 -7.17 11.50
CA ALA A 118 5.81 -7.59 12.84
C ALA A 118 4.80 -7.13 13.91
N LEU A 119 4.34 -5.88 13.83
CA LEU A 119 3.28 -5.37 14.70
C LEU A 119 1.99 -6.18 14.54
N ALA A 120 1.57 -6.44 13.31
CA ALA A 120 0.36 -7.21 13.01
C ALA A 120 0.47 -8.66 13.52
N LEU A 121 1.62 -9.32 13.31
CA LEU A 121 1.87 -10.68 13.81
C LEU A 121 1.78 -10.74 15.33
N TYR A 122 2.38 -9.74 16.00
CA TYR A 122 2.34 -9.65 17.46
C TYR A 122 0.91 -9.40 17.96
N GLY A 123 0.14 -8.53 17.28
CA GLY A 123 -1.27 -8.30 17.56
C GLY A 123 -2.11 -9.59 17.43
N LEU A 124 -1.93 -10.35 16.34
CA LEU A 124 -2.59 -11.63 16.15
C LEU A 124 -2.26 -12.63 17.28
N SER A 125 -1.00 -12.68 17.72
CA SER A 125 -0.56 -13.59 18.80
C SER A 125 -1.21 -13.27 20.15
N LEU A 126 -1.45 -12.00 20.44
CA LEU A 126 -2.08 -11.51 21.65
C LEU A 126 -3.62 -11.36 21.52
N LYS A 127 -4.16 -11.54 20.31
CA LYS A 127 -5.55 -11.21 19.96
C LYS A 127 -5.90 -9.77 20.33
N ALA A 128 -4.99 -8.86 20.05
CA ALA A 128 -5.06 -7.44 20.37
C ALA A 128 -5.16 -6.59 19.10
N GLY A 129 -5.93 -5.51 19.16
CA GLY A 129 -5.90 -4.48 18.13
C GLY A 129 -4.57 -3.76 18.09
N ALA A 130 -4.26 -3.07 16.99
CA ALA A 130 -3.03 -2.31 16.87
C ALA A 130 -3.20 -1.02 16.05
N LEU A 131 -2.37 -0.03 16.35
CA LEU A 131 -2.15 1.18 15.56
C LEU A 131 -0.72 1.18 15.03
N MET A 132 -0.55 1.31 13.73
CA MET A 132 0.75 1.58 13.11
C MET A 132 0.81 3.01 12.62
N ILE A 133 1.68 3.80 13.24
CA ILE A 133 1.91 5.20 12.90
C ILE A 133 2.89 5.27 11.74
N THR A 134 2.39 5.49 10.55
CA THR A 134 3.19 5.50 9.32
C THR A 134 2.49 6.18 8.16
N GLY A 135 3.29 6.83 7.31
CA GLY A 135 2.87 7.24 5.97
C GLY A 135 3.32 6.27 4.86
N SER A 136 3.95 5.12 5.22
CA SER A 136 4.52 4.17 4.24
C SER A 136 5.52 4.88 3.31
N HIS A 137 5.28 4.91 1.99
CA HIS A 137 6.15 5.48 0.96
C HIS A 137 5.86 6.96 0.60
N ILE A 138 4.82 7.58 1.20
CA ILE A 138 4.46 8.97 0.86
C ILE A 138 5.49 9.99 1.39
N PRO A 139 5.51 11.24 0.89
CA PRO A 139 6.48 12.26 1.28
C PRO A 139 6.65 12.44 2.80
N ALA A 140 7.80 12.93 3.23
CA ALA A 140 8.20 13.01 4.64
C ALA A 140 7.35 14.01 5.47
N ASP A 141 6.78 15.03 4.83
CA ASP A 141 5.87 16.01 5.44
C ASP A 141 4.47 15.47 5.75
N ARG A 142 4.19 14.23 5.36
CA ARG A 142 2.95 13.50 5.60
C ARG A 142 3.16 12.35 6.56
N ASN A 143 2.06 11.92 7.19
CA ASN A 143 2.04 10.73 8.03
C ASN A 143 0.64 10.11 8.02
N GLY A 144 0.44 9.03 8.77
CA GLY A 144 -0.84 8.34 8.85
C GLY A 144 -0.94 7.40 10.03
N ILE A 145 -2.09 6.75 10.13
CA ILE A 145 -2.38 5.69 11.10
C ILE A 145 -3.04 4.54 10.35
N LYS A 146 -2.41 3.36 10.38
CA LYS A 146 -3.05 2.11 9.98
C LYS A 146 -3.68 1.47 11.22
N PHE A 147 -4.85 0.89 11.04
CA PHE A 147 -5.64 0.31 12.12
C PHE A 147 -5.76 -1.20 11.92
N TYR A 148 -5.55 -1.96 12.97
CA TYR A 148 -5.63 -3.42 12.97
C TYR A 148 -6.59 -3.90 14.04
N ARG A 149 -7.58 -4.69 13.65
CA ARG A 149 -8.42 -5.46 14.56
C ARG A 149 -7.59 -6.63 15.15
N PRO A 150 -8.09 -7.30 16.20
CA PRO A 150 -7.44 -8.50 16.73
C PRO A 150 -7.27 -9.66 15.73
N ASP A 151 -7.95 -9.62 14.59
CA ASP A 151 -7.96 -10.64 13.53
C ASP A 151 -7.35 -10.18 12.19
N GLY A 152 -6.92 -8.90 12.06
CA GLY A 152 -6.31 -8.37 10.85
C GLY A 152 -6.57 -6.89 10.59
N GLU A 153 -6.37 -6.44 9.35
CA GLU A 153 -6.64 -5.05 8.95
C GLU A 153 -8.13 -4.72 9.06
N ILE A 154 -8.45 -3.44 9.31
CA ILE A 154 -9.83 -2.95 9.26
C ILE A 154 -10.39 -3.03 7.83
N ASP A 155 -11.69 -3.20 7.72
CA ASP A 155 -12.41 -3.14 6.45
C ASP A 155 -13.11 -1.78 6.23
N LYS A 156 -13.86 -1.66 5.13
CA LYS A 156 -14.58 -0.42 4.79
C LYS A 156 -15.75 -0.10 5.74
N GLN A 157 -16.30 -1.09 6.42
CA GLN A 157 -17.36 -0.87 7.42
C GLN A 157 -16.74 -0.30 8.70
N ASP A 158 -15.57 -0.83 9.11
CA ASP A 158 -14.79 -0.30 10.22
C ASP A 158 -14.37 1.15 9.96
N GLU A 159 -13.83 1.45 8.76
CA GLU A 159 -13.44 2.82 8.39
C GLU A 159 -14.62 3.80 8.52
N THR A 160 -15.80 3.40 8.06
CA THR A 160 -17.01 4.22 8.14
C THR A 160 -17.43 4.45 9.59
N ALA A 161 -17.39 3.40 10.42
CA ALA A 161 -17.73 3.48 11.84
C ALA A 161 -16.73 4.34 12.61
N ILE A 162 -15.42 4.18 12.37
CA ILE A 162 -14.38 4.97 12.98
C ILE A 162 -14.50 6.44 12.58
N ALA A 163 -14.79 6.75 11.32
CA ALA A 163 -14.97 8.13 10.86
C ALA A 163 -16.19 8.80 11.52
N ALA A 164 -17.30 8.08 11.68
CA ALA A 164 -18.49 8.58 12.37
C ALA A 164 -18.19 8.89 13.86
N LEU A 165 -17.55 7.95 14.57
CA LEU A 165 -17.14 8.14 15.95
C LEU A 165 -16.12 9.29 16.09
N ALA A 166 -15.22 9.46 15.14
CA ALA A 166 -14.25 10.56 15.14
C ALA A 166 -14.96 11.92 15.08
N ALA A 167 -15.98 12.07 14.24
CA ALA A 167 -16.77 13.29 14.16
C ALA A 167 -17.53 13.60 15.48
N GLU A 168 -18.08 12.58 16.14
CA GLU A 168 -18.72 12.74 17.47
C GLU A 168 -17.71 13.21 18.52
N ILE A 169 -16.55 12.55 18.61
CA ILE A 169 -15.49 12.86 19.59
C ILE A 169 -14.93 14.28 19.34
N GLU A 170 -14.82 14.69 18.09
CA GLU A 170 -14.35 16.02 17.73
C GLU A 170 -15.32 17.11 18.23
N ALA A 171 -16.64 16.85 18.13
CA ALA A 171 -17.69 17.72 18.62
C ALA A 171 -17.76 17.74 20.17
N GLU A 172 -17.50 16.60 20.85
CA GLU A 172 -17.40 16.51 22.32
C GLU A 172 -16.19 17.28 22.85
N GLY A 173 -15.13 17.39 22.06
CA GLY A 173 -13.82 17.91 22.43
C GLY A 173 -12.97 16.89 23.17
N ILE A 174 -11.70 16.82 22.81
CA ILE A 174 -10.73 15.88 23.40
C ILE A 174 -9.40 16.60 23.67
N SER A 175 -8.70 16.19 24.73
CA SER A 175 -7.33 16.65 24.99
C SER A 175 -6.32 15.80 24.19
N ASP A 176 -5.24 16.45 23.80
CA ASP A 176 -4.13 15.89 23.01
C ASP A 176 -2.89 15.61 23.86
N GLU A 177 -3.09 15.22 25.10
CA GLU A 177 -2.01 14.84 25.99
C GLU A 177 -1.17 13.70 25.41
N ALA A 178 0.10 13.67 25.79
CA ALA A 178 1.04 12.59 25.46
C ALA A 178 1.25 11.66 26.66
N ALA A 179 1.47 10.38 26.40
CA ALA A 179 1.82 9.39 27.43
C ALA A 179 2.82 8.37 26.85
N THR A 180 3.50 7.67 27.76
CA THR A 180 4.32 6.48 27.45
C THR A 180 3.55 5.22 27.79
N ALA A 181 3.96 4.07 27.26
CA ALA A 181 3.43 2.76 27.60
C ALA A 181 4.58 1.79 27.92
N GLU A 182 4.25 0.57 28.30
CA GLU A 182 5.23 -0.50 28.47
C GLU A 182 5.88 -0.82 27.14
N ASP A 183 7.21 -0.99 27.11
CA ASP A 183 7.99 -1.28 25.92
C ASP A 183 7.90 -2.77 25.57
N HIS A 184 7.34 -3.05 24.40
CA HIS A 184 7.20 -4.37 23.81
C HIS A 184 7.93 -4.48 22.45
N SER A 185 8.83 -3.54 22.12
CA SER A 185 9.53 -3.49 20.85
C SER A 185 10.36 -4.74 20.57
N ALA A 186 11.11 -5.20 21.57
CA ALA A 186 11.90 -6.43 21.47
C ALA A 186 11.02 -7.67 21.23
N ALA A 187 9.91 -7.80 21.94
CA ALA A 187 9.01 -8.96 21.81
C ALA A 187 8.35 -9.03 20.41
N ALA A 188 7.93 -7.88 19.87
CA ALA A 188 7.35 -7.80 18.54
C ALA A 188 8.38 -8.11 17.44
N ALA A 189 9.61 -7.59 17.57
CA ALA A 189 10.69 -7.85 16.63
C ALA A 189 11.14 -9.31 16.66
N GLU A 190 11.32 -9.89 17.85
CA GLU A 190 11.74 -11.28 18.04
C GLU A 190 10.75 -12.29 17.46
N LEU A 191 9.44 -12.11 17.74
CA LEU A 191 8.41 -12.99 17.18
C LEU A 191 8.44 -12.98 15.64
N PHE A 192 8.67 -11.82 15.03
CA PHE A 192 8.75 -11.70 13.58
C PHE A 192 10.07 -12.27 13.03
N TYR A 193 11.18 -12.07 13.73
CA TYR A 193 12.46 -12.69 13.41
C TYR A 193 12.33 -14.23 13.41
N GLU A 194 11.83 -14.82 14.51
CA GLU A 194 11.62 -16.26 14.66
C GLU A 194 10.73 -16.84 13.55
N ARG A 195 9.66 -16.11 13.15
CA ARG A 195 8.84 -16.50 12.01
C ARG A 195 9.67 -16.63 10.73
N ASN A 196 10.52 -15.63 10.45
CA ASN A 196 11.23 -15.54 9.19
C ASN A 196 12.44 -16.48 9.11
N VAL A 197 13.15 -16.74 10.21
CA VAL A 197 14.27 -17.69 10.24
C VAL A 197 13.82 -19.17 10.24
N ALA A 198 12.52 -19.42 10.31
CA ALA A 198 11.94 -20.75 10.19
C ALA A 198 11.51 -21.14 8.76
N LEU A 199 11.58 -20.20 7.78
CA LEU A 199 11.02 -20.39 6.44
C LEU A 199 11.87 -21.27 5.53
N LEU A 200 13.19 -21.09 5.56
CA LEU A 200 14.13 -21.76 4.65
C LEU A 200 14.98 -22.79 5.38
N PRO A 201 15.63 -23.72 4.67
CA PRO A 201 16.66 -24.58 5.24
C PRO A 201 17.86 -23.80 5.78
N GLU A 202 18.59 -24.39 6.73
CA GLU A 202 19.84 -23.80 7.19
C GLU A 202 20.80 -23.55 6.03
N LYS A 203 21.48 -22.38 6.07
CA LYS A 203 22.43 -21.95 5.05
C LYS A 203 21.89 -21.90 3.62
N ALA A 204 20.57 -21.75 3.46
CA ALA A 204 19.89 -21.75 2.16
C ALA A 204 20.39 -20.65 1.21
N LEU A 205 20.94 -19.56 1.74
CA LEU A 205 21.46 -18.43 0.96
C LEU A 205 23.00 -18.37 0.95
N SER A 206 23.68 -19.46 1.37
CA SER A 206 25.14 -19.50 1.36
C SER A 206 25.70 -19.37 -0.07
N GLY A 207 26.66 -18.45 -0.24
CA GLY A 207 27.27 -18.12 -1.52
C GLY A 207 26.64 -16.95 -2.23
N LEU A 208 25.49 -16.45 -1.75
CA LEU A 208 24.94 -15.18 -2.23
C LEU A 208 25.53 -14.00 -1.44
N ARG A 209 25.88 -12.95 -2.17
CA ARG A 209 26.31 -11.66 -1.61
C ARG A 209 25.20 -10.64 -1.80
N ILE A 210 24.56 -10.24 -0.70
CA ILE A 210 23.30 -9.47 -0.74
C ILE A 210 23.50 -8.10 -0.11
N GLY A 211 23.21 -7.03 -0.86
CA GLY A 211 23.14 -5.67 -0.34
C GLY A 211 21.81 -5.47 0.40
N VAL A 212 21.84 -4.84 1.57
CA VAL A 212 20.64 -4.34 2.24
C VAL A 212 20.64 -2.82 2.18
N TYR A 213 19.78 -2.24 1.34
CA TYR A 213 19.60 -0.79 1.31
C TYR A 213 18.74 -0.37 2.51
N GLN A 214 19.44 0.11 3.54
CA GLN A 214 18.85 0.36 4.85
C GLN A 214 18.00 1.62 4.90
N HIS A 215 18.32 2.66 4.13
CA HIS A 215 17.74 4.02 4.23
C HIS A 215 17.06 4.27 5.60
N SER A 216 15.78 4.60 5.61
CA SER A 216 14.98 4.79 6.82
C SER A 216 13.84 3.77 6.93
N THR A 217 13.95 2.60 6.31
CA THR A 217 12.97 1.53 6.52
C THR A 217 13.13 0.91 7.91
N VAL A 218 12.03 0.63 8.58
CA VAL A 218 12.05 -0.08 9.88
C VAL A 218 12.43 -1.56 9.75
N ALA A 219 12.46 -2.11 8.53
CA ALA A 219 12.88 -3.48 8.24
C ALA A 219 14.40 -3.66 8.15
N ARG A 220 15.17 -2.57 8.12
CA ARG A 220 16.59 -2.52 7.73
C ARG A 220 17.51 -3.44 8.52
N ASP A 221 17.36 -3.51 9.84
CA ASP A 221 18.22 -4.32 10.69
C ASP A 221 17.76 -5.78 10.69
N LEU A 222 16.44 -6.03 10.70
CA LEU A 222 15.88 -7.38 10.60
C LEU A 222 16.21 -8.07 9.28
N PHE A 223 16.28 -7.35 8.15
CA PHE A 223 16.76 -7.94 6.89
C PHE A 223 18.21 -8.40 6.99
N VAL A 224 19.10 -7.60 7.60
CA VAL A 224 20.49 -8.00 7.83
C VAL A 224 20.56 -9.28 8.64
N ASP A 225 19.85 -9.33 9.77
CA ASP A 225 19.87 -10.46 10.69
C ASP A 225 19.29 -11.73 10.05
N VAL A 226 18.14 -11.66 9.39
CA VAL A 226 17.48 -12.79 8.74
C VAL A 226 18.31 -13.34 7.57
N LEU A 227 18.87 -12.47 6.72
CA LEU A 227 19.70 -12.90 5.60
C LEU A 227 21.02 -13.53 6.07
N ALA A 228 21.65 -12.96 7.08
CA ALA A 228 22.85 -13.51 7.71
C ALA A 228 22.58 -14.86 8.37
N HIS A 229 21.42 -15.05 9.02
CA HIS A 229 20.99 -16.33 9.59
C HIS A 229 21.00 -17.45 8.53
N TYR A 230 20.59 -17.15 7.31
CA TYR A 230 20.60 -18.09 6.20
C TYR A 230 21.96 -18.22 5.47
N GLY A 231 23.00 -17.58 6.00
CA GLY A 231 24.38 -17.71 5.51
C GLY A 231 24.73 -16.83 4.31
N ALA A 232 23.93 -15.82 4.00
CA ALA A 232 24.30 -14.82 2.99
C ALA A 232 25.45 -13.94 3.48
N ASP A 233 26.33 -13.50 2.55
CA ASP A 233 27.29 -12.41 2.79
C ASP A 233 26.58 -11.07 2.65
N VAL A 234 26.22 -10.45 3.78
CA VAL A 234 25.37 -9.27 3.81
C VAL A 234 26.18 -7.97 3.84
N VAL A 235 25.87 -7.06 2.93
CA VAL A 235 26.48 -5.72 2.84
C VAL A 235 25.41 -4.67 3.18
N ALA A 236 25.52 -4.01 4.33
CA ALA A 236 24.65 -2.92 4.73
C ALA A 236 24.99 -1.63 3.95
N LEU A 237 24.00 -1.01 3.31
CA LEU A 237 24.18 0.12 2.40
C LEU A 237 23.23 1.28 2.73
N GLY A 238 23.70 2.50 2.60
CA GLY A 238 22.88 3.70 2.52
C GLY A 238 21.98 3.96 3.73
N ARG A 239 22.40 3.60 4.96
CA ARG A 239 21.65 3.90 6.19
C ARG A 239 21.46 5.41 6.35
N SER A 240 20.25 5.82 6.69
CA SER A 240 19.89 7.22 6.93
C SER A 240 19.26 7.38 8.31
N GLU A 241 19.59 8.48 8.96
CA GLU A 241 18.91 8.91 10.20
C GLU A 241 17.75 9.87 9.91
N THR A 242 17.63 10.38 8.69
CA THR A 242 16.47 11.14 8.23
C THR A 242 15.56 10.26 7.38
N PHE A 243 14.26 10.50 7.46
CA PHE A 243 13.29 9.71 6.70
C PHE A 243 13.44 9.97 5.19
N ILE A 244 13.60 8.88 4.44
CA ILE A 244 13.66 8.86 2.97
C ILE A 244 12.46 8.04 2.47
N PRO A 245 11.49 8.66 1.78
CA PRO A 245 10.38 7.92 1.19
C PRO A 245 10.88 7.07 0.02
N VAL A 246 10.64 5.76 0.07
CA VAL A 246 10.94 4.83 -1.03
C VAL A 246 9.65 4.18 -1.46
N ASP A 247 9.24 4.42 -2.71
CA ASP A 247 8.12 3.74 -3.35
C ASP A 247 8.67 2.51 -4.09
N THR A 248 8.21 1.33 -3.72
CA THR A 248 8.69 0.06 -4.28
C THR A 248 8.05 -0.29 -5.64
N GLU A 249 6.95 0.37 -6.00
CA GLU A 249 6.29 0.21 -7.30
C GLU A 249 6.78 1.26 -8.32
N ALA A 250 7.06 2.48 -7.84
CA ALA A 250 7.56 3.59 -8.65
C ALA A 250 8.89 4.11 -8.07
N VAL A 251 9.94 3.30 -8.19
CA VAL A 251 11.28 3.63 -7.64
C VAL A 251 11.84 4.88 -8.31
N SER A 252 12.25 5.86 -7.50
CA SER A 252 12.76 7.13 -8.03
C SER A 252 14.04 6.98 -8.85
N PRO A 253 14.28 7.89 -9.84
CA PRO A 253 15.52 7.86 -10.63
C PRO A 253 16.79 7.91 -9.77
N GLU A 254 16.76 8.65 -8.67
CA GLU A 254 17.90 8.78 -7.73
C GLU A 254 18.16 7.45 -7.03
N THR A 255 17.11 6.78 -6.55
CA THR A 255 17.23 5.45 -5.93
C THR A 255 17.71 4.42 -6.97
N LEU A 256 17.15 4.41 -8.19
CA LEU A 256 17.62 3.53 -9.26
C LEU A 256 19.11 3.73 -9.58
N ALA A 257 19.57 4.97 -9.60
CA ALA A 257 21.00 5.27 -9.83
C ALA A 257 21.89 4.71 -8.73
N LEU A 258 21.46 4.80 -7.46
CA LEU A 258 22.19 4.22 -6.33
C LEU A 258 22.26 2.69 -6.41
N LEU A 259 21.13 2.03 -6.67
CA LEU A 259 21.05 0.56 -6.77
C LEU A 259 21.94 0.03 -7.89
N LYS A 260 21.89 0.65 -9.08
CA LYS A 260 22.72 0.31 -10.24
C LYS A 260 24.23 0.58 -10.01
N LYS A 261 24.57 1.56 -9.17
CA LYS A 261 25.94 1.85 -8.79
C LYS A 261 26.46 0.82 -7.80
N TRP A 262 25.71 0.53 -6.73
CA TRP A 262 26.16 -0.34 -5.64
C TRP A 262 26.30 -1.79 -6.08
N SER A 263 25.44 -2.29 -6.97
CA SER A 263 25.46 -3.68 -7.37
C SER A 263 26.82 -4.13 -7.91
N PRO A 264 27.40 -3.53 -8.96
CA PRO A 264 28.75 -3.88 -9.43
C PRO A 264 29.85 -3.41 -8.49
N GLU A 265 29.70 -2.28 -7.77
CA GLU A 265 30.72 -1.75 -6.85
C GLU A 265 31.03 -2.73 -5.72
N HIS A 266 30.01 -3.43 -5.22
CA HIS A 266 30.15 -4.39 -4.13
C HIS A 266 30.05 -5.85 -4.61
N GLY A 267 29.88 -6.12 -5.89
CA GLY A 267 29.74 -7.47 -6.45
C GLY A 267 28.53 -8.22 -5.87
N LEU A 268 27.36 -7.56 -5.88
CA LEU A 268 26.15 -8.09 -5.26
C LEU A 268 25.38 -8.98 -6.21
N ASP A 269 24.80 -10.07 -5.70
CA ASP A 269 23.85 -10.90 -6.42
C ASP A 269 22.42 -10.30 -6.38
N ALA A 270 22.12 -9.49 -5.36
CA ALA A 270 20.86 -8.78 -5.20
C ALA A 270 21.01 -7.60 -4.24
N ILE A 271 20.08 -6.64 -4.30
CA ILE A 271 19.87 -5.64 -3.24
C ILE A 271 18.46 -5.78 -2.71
N VAL A 272 18.34 -5.87 -1.39
CA VAL A 272 17.07 -5.98 -0.66
C VAL A 272 16.79 -4.68 0.08
N SER A 273 15.55 -4.25 0.09
CA SER A 273 15.01 -3.17 0.92
C SER A 273 13.51 -3.34 1.12
N ALA A 274 12.88 -2.37 1.78
CA ALA A 274 11.44 -2.22 1.84
C ALA A 274 11.05 -0.75 1.86
N ASP A 275 9.76 -0.41 1.80
CA ASP A 275 9.28 0.94 2.04
C ASP A 275 9.43 1.35 3.54
N GLY A 276 9.02 2.56 3.88
CA GLY A 276 9.29 3.16 5.20
C GLY A 276 8.83 2.30 6.38
N ASP A 277 7.68 1.67 6.29
CA ASP A 277 7.13 0.81 7.35
C ASP A 277 7.29 -0.71 7.09
N GLY A 278 8.08 -1.06 6.08
CA GLY A 278 8.58 -2.42 5.90
C GLY A 278 7.55 -3.45 5.45
N ASP A 279 6.45 -3.02 4.84
CA ASP A 279 5.39 -3.94 4.39
C ASP A 279 5.43 -4.26 2.88
N ARG A 280 6.22 -3.49 2.09
CA ARG A 280 6.41 -3.69 0.64
C ARG A 280 7.87 -3.93 0.33
N PRO A 281 8.24 -5.04 -0.30
CA PRO A 281 9.62 -5.34 -0.63
C PRO A 281 10.12 -4.50 -1.81
N LEU A 282 11.40 -4.16 -1.78
CA LEU A 282 12.20 -3.76 -2.92
C LEU A 282 13.32 -4.78 -3.08
N LEU A 283 13.35 -5.47 -4.20
CA LEU A 283 14.37 -6.47 -4.51
C LEU A 283 14.89 -6.20 -5.93
N THR A 284 16.22 -6.16 -6.08
CA THR A 284 16.87 -6.01 -7.39
C THR A 284 17.53 -7.30 -7.85
N ASP A 285 17.80 -7.39 -9.14
CA ASP A 285 18.74 -8.34 -9.69
C ASP A 285 20.20 -7.93 -9.43
N GLU A 286 21.15 -8.71 -9.94
CA GLU A 286 22.60 -8.49 -9.86
C GLU A 286 23.08 -7.23 -10.62
N ASN A 287 22.24 -6.63 -11.45
CA ASN A 287 22.53 -5.38 -12.17
C ASN A 287 21.95 -4.16 -11.44
N GLY A 288 21.33 -4.35 -10.27
CA GLY A 288 20.64 -3.29 -9.52
C GLY A 288 19.32 -2.85 -10.17
N VAL A 289 18.72 -3.70 -11.00
CA VAL A 289 17.41 -3.45 -11.63
C VAL A 289 16.32 -4.03 -10.73
N PRO A 290 15.36 -3.21 -10.26
CA PRO A 290 14.26 -3.71 -9.43
C PRO A 290 13.40 -4.76 -10.14
N LEU A 291 13.14 -5.87 -9.47
CA LEU A 291 12.13 -6.83 -9.88
C LEU A 291 10.74 -6.27 -9.60
N ARG A 292 9.82 -6.48 -10.51
CA ARG A 292 8.42 -6.06 -10.31
C ARG A 292 7.79 -6.84 -9.15
N GLY A 293 6.99 -6.16 -8.34
CA GLY A 293 6.34 -6.76 -7.19
C GLY A 293 5.39 -7.92 -7.55
N ASP A 294 4.72 -7.85 -8.70
CA ASP A 294 3.86 -8.93 -9.20
C ASP A 294 4.65 -10.19 -9.62
N LEU A 295 5.87 -10.02 -10.15
CA LEU A 295 6.78 -11.16 -10.40
C LEU A 295 7.26 -11.78 -9.09
N ILE A 296 7.64 -10.96 -8.11
CA ILE A 296 8.03 -11.42 -6.77
C ILE A 296 6.87 -12.21 -6.14
N GLY A 297 5.64 -11.70 -6.24
CA GLY A 297 4.42 -12.37 -5.78
C GLY A 297 4.17 -13.70 -6.47
N LEU A 298 4.34 -13.77 -7.79
CA LEU A 298 4.19 -14.99 -8.60
C LEU A 298 5.22 -16.06 -8.21
N ILE A 299 6.49 -15.68 -8.06
CA ILE A 299 7.55 -16.61 -7.59
C ILE A 299 7.19 -17.15 -6.20
N THR A 300 6.73 -16.30 -5.31
CA THR A 300 6.35 -16.70 -3.95
C THR A 300 5.11 -17.61 -3.95
N ALA A 301 4.13 -17.37 -4.83
CA ALA A 301 2.97 -18.26 -4.97
C ALA A 301 3.39 -19.67 -5.40
N ASN A 302 4.31 -19.77 -6.34
CA ASN A 302 4.88 -21.06 -6.75
C ASN A 302 5.70 -21.72 -5.62
N PHE A 303 6.51 -20.95 -4.89
CA PHE A 303 7.27 -21.42 -3.73
C PHE A 303 6.37 -21.99 -2.63
N LEU A 304 5.27 -21.34 -2.33
CA LEU A 304 4.30 -21.79 -1.33
C LEU A 304 3.43 -22.96 -1.80
N GLY A 305 3.40 -23.25 -3.09
CA GLY A 305 2.43 -24.20 -3.65
C GLY A 305 1.00 -23.69 -3.48
N ALA A 306 0.77 -22.41 -3.77
CA ALA A 306 -0.53 -21.79 -3.61
C ALA A 306 -1.62 -22.50 -4.41
N GLY A 307 -2.83 -22.59 -3.85
CA GLY A 307 -4.02 -23.08 -4.56
C GLY A 307 -4.85 -21.95 -5.18
N VAL A 308 -4.85 -20.77 -4.51
CA VAL A 308 -5.54 -19.56 -4.99
C VAL A 308 -4.65 -18.34 -4.75
N VAL A 309 -4.51 -17.52 -5.77
CA VAL A 309 -3.83 -16.21 -5.72
C VAL A 309 -4.85 -15.11 -5.95
N VAL A 310 -4.96 -14.20 -4.99
CA VAL A 310 -5.81 -13.00 -5.08
C VAL A 310 -4.92 -11.79 -5.35
N THR A 311 -5.17 -11.07 -6.45
CA THR A 311 -4.30 -9.96 -6.86
C THR A 311 -5.08 -8.88 -7.62
N PRO A 312 -4.69 -7.60 -7.54
CA PRO A 312 -5.36 -6.53 -8.28
C PRO A 312 -5.30 -6.69 -9.80
N VAL A 313 -6.25 -6.07 -10.48
CA VAL A 313 -6.27 -6.02 -11.96
C VAL A 313 -5.05 -5.32 -12.58
N THR A 314 -4.28 -4.58 -11.79
CA THR A 314 -3.03 -3.93 -12.21
C THR A 314 -1.81 -4.85 -12.18
N SER A 315 -1.90 -6.02 -11.56
CA SER A 315 -0.85 -7.03 -11.62
C SER A 315 -0.80 -7.70 -12.99
N ASN A 316 0.39 -8.12 -13.41
CA ASN A 316 0.70 -8.61 -14.73
C ASN A 316 -0.25 -9.72 -15.21
N SER A 317 -0.64 -9.69 -16.49
CA SER A 317 -1.54 -10.67 -17.09
C SER A 317 -0.89 -12.03 -17.36
N GLY A 318 0.42 -12.13 -17.29
CA GLY A 318 1.13 -13.39 -17.43
C GLY A 318 1.07 -14.30 -16.19
N ILE A 319 0.49 -13.83 -15.08
CA ILE A 319 0.39 -14.59 -13.83
C ILE A 319 -0.41 -15.87 -14.02
N GLU A 320 -1.55 -15.80 -14.71
CA GLU A 320 -2.42 -16.94 -14.97
C GLU A 320 -1.74 -18.07 -15.77
N ALA A 321 -0.77 -17.73 -16.62
CA ALA A 321 -0.05 -18.70 -17.43
C ALA A 321 1.17 -19.33 -16.74
N ASN A 322 1.60 -18.78 -15.60
CA ASN A 322 2.86 -19.13 -14.95
C ASN A 322 2.70 -19.81 -13.59
N GLY A 323 1.49 -20.22 -13.20
CA GLY A 323 1.22 -20.90 -11.94
C GLY A 323 0.20 -22.02 -12.07
N SER A 324 0.19 -22.93 -11.09
CA SER A 324 -0.80 -24.03 -10.99
C SER A 324 -1.94 -23.70 -10.03
N PHE A 325 -2.28 -22.43 -9.86
CA PHE A 325 -3.26 -21.91 -8.93
C PHE A 325 -4.39 -21.18 -9.66
N ASP A 326 -5.54 -21.06 -9.01
CA ASP A 326 -6.62 -20.20 -9.48
C ASP A 326 -6.25 -18.73 -9.21
N VAL A 327 -6.53 -17.82 -10.15
CA VAL A 327 -6.30 -16.37 -9.96
C VAL A 327 -7.63 -15.65 -9.79
N VAL A 328 -7.74 -14.87 -8.72
CA VAL A 328 -8.88 -14.00 -8.44
C VAL A 328 -8.41 -12.54 -8.57
N ARG A 329 -8.97 -11.82 -9.55
CA ARG A 329 -8.66 -10.41 -9.79
C ARG A 329 -9.57 -9.51 -8.97
N THR A 330 -8.98 -8.51 -8.29
CA THR A 330 -9.68 -7.55 -7.45
C THR A 330 -9.47 -6.10 -7.91
N LYS A 331 -10.14 -5.17 -7.24
CA LYS A 331 -9.77 -3.75 -7.27
C LYS A 331 -8.39 -3.55 -6.64
N VAL A 332 -7.78 -2.40 -6.92
CA VAL A 332 -6.48 -2.01 -6.35
C VAL A 332 -6.62 -1.64 -4.87
N GLY A 333 -5.80 -2.29 -4.03
CA GLY A 333 -5.69 -2.02 -2.61
C GLY A 333 -5.83 -3.27 -1.73
N SER A 334 -5.04 -3.34 -0.65
CA SER A 334 -5.03 -4.48 0.28
C SER A 334 -6.41 -4.85 0.84
N PRO A 335 -7.35 -3.91 1.15
CA PRO A 335 -8.67 -4.31 1.62
C PRO A 335 -9.44 -5.19 0.63
N PHE A 336 -9.28 -4.96 -0.68
CA PHE A 336 -9.94 -5.77 -1.70
C PHE A 336 -9.26 -7.13 -1.89
N VAL A 337 -7.93 -7.19 -1.74
CA VAL A 337 -7.18 -8.46 -1.74
C VAL A 337 -7.57 -9.30 -0.53
N ILE A 338 -7.65 -8.69 0.67
CA ILE A 338 -8.06 -9.36 1.91
C ILE A 338 -9.51 -9.88 1.78
N ALA A 339 -10.43 -9.08 1.26
CA ALA A 339 -11.81 -9.50 1.03
C ALA A 339 -11.90 -10.68 0.06
N GLY A 340 -11.17 -10.63 -1.07
CA GLY A 340 -11.13 -11.73 -2.03
C GLY A 340 -10.51 -13.01 -1.46
N MET A 341 -9.50 -12.89 -0.60
CA MET A 341 -8.94 -14.05 0.13
C MET A 341 -9.96 -14.65 1.10
N ALA A 342 -10.69 -13.81 1.84
CA ALA A 342 -11.73 -14.27 2.75
C ALA A 342 -12.89 -14.97 2.00
N GLU A 343 -13.31 -14.43 0.86
CA GLU A 343 -14.30 -15.06 -0.01
C GLU A 343 -13.84 -16.42 -0.53
N ALA A 344 -12.56 -16.53 -0.95
CA ALA A 344 -11.98 -17.81 -1.39
C ALA A 344 -11.99 -18.86 -0.27
N LEU A 345 -11.60 -18.47 0.96
CA LEU A 345 -11.68 -19.35 2.13
C LEU A 345 -13.12 -19.76 2.46
N ALA A 346 -14.07 -18.82 2.42
CA ALA A 346 -15.48 -19.10 2.66
C ALA A 346 -16.08 -20.06 1.60
N ALA A 347 -15.55 -20.04 0.36
CA ALA A 347 -15.86 -20.98 -0.70
C ALA A 347 -15.16 -22.36 -0.54
N GLY A 348 -14.46 -22.59 0.57
CA GLY A 348 -13.77 -23.85 0.85
C GLY A 348 -12.46 -24.07 0.10
N LYS A 349 -11.88 -23.00 -0.49
CA LYS A 349 -10.57 -23.08 -1.13
C LYS A 349 -9.46 -23.16 -0.08
N SER A 350 -8.34 -23.75 -0.44
CA SER A 350 -7.14 -23.87 0.39
C SER A 350 -5.91 -23.33 -0.31
N GLY A 351 -4.81 -23.11 0.44
CA GLY A 351 -3.60 -22.51 -0.12
C GLY A 351 -3.84 -21.08 -0.62
N VAL A 352 -4.68 -20.31 0.09
CA VAL A 352 -5.08 -18.95 -0.31
C VAL A 352 -4.04 -17.94 0.12
N MET A 353 -3.53 -17.19 -0.84
CA MET A 353 -2.66 -16.04 -0.63
C MET A 353 -3.03 -14.89 -1.56
N GLY A 354 -2.47 -13.73 -1.32
CA GLY A 354 -2.62 -12.58 -2.19
C GLY A 354 -1.36 -11.73 -2.26
N PHE A 355 -1.26 -10.89 -3.29
CA PHE A 355 -0.21 -9.89 -3.41
C PHE A 355 -0.67 -8.71 -4.27
N GLU A 356 0.01 -7.59 -4.12
CA GLU A 356 -0.21 -6.39 -4.94
C GLU A 356 0.97 -6.16 -5.91
N ALA A 357 0.79 -5.31 -6.91
CA ALA A 357 1.85 -4.94 -7.86
C ALA A 357 3.07 -4.27 -7.18
N ASN A 358 2.88 -3.71 -5.99
CA ASN A 358 3.95 -3.15 -5.16
C ASN A 358 4.78 -4.21 -4.41
N GLY A 359 4.47 -5.50 -4.56
CA GLY A 359 5.16 -6.62 -3.94
C GLY A 359 4.69 -7.00 -2.53
N GLY A 360 3.84 -6.21 -1.91
CA GLY A 360 3.25 -6.54 -0.61
C GLY A 360 2.45 -7.85 -0.69
N LEU A 361 2.85 -8.85 0.08
CA LEU A 361 2.32 -10.20 0.02
C LEU A 361 1.53 -10.54 1.29
N LEU A 362 0.40 -11.23 1.14
CA LEU A 362 -0.49 -11.60 2.22
C LEU A 362 -0.76 -13.12 2.19
N THR A 363 -0.83 -13.76 3.34
CA THR A 363 -1.23 -15.18 3.43
C THR A 363 -2.51 -15.31 4.26
N ALA A 364 -3.52 -16.00 3.72
CA ALA A 364 -4.78 -16.27 4.42
C ALA A 364 -4.94 -17.74 4.82
N SER A 365 -4.22 -18.65 4.17
CA SER A 365 -4.11 -20.05 4.59
C SER A 365 -2.81 -20.32 5.33
N ALA A 366 -2.78 -21.35 6.16
CA ALA A 366 -1.53 -21.91 6.62
C ALA A 366 -0.84 -22.68 5.47
N PHE A 367 0.48 -22.55 5.39
CA PHE A 367 1.33 -23.32 4.45
C PHE A 367 2.29 -24.21 5.23
N THR A 368 2.85 -25.20 4.56
CA THR A 368 3.89 -26.06 5.15
C THR A 368 5.17 -25.87 4.38
N LEU A 369 6.21 -25.36 5.04
CA LEU A 369 7.53 -25.16 4.47
C LEU A 369 8.56 -25.95 5.28
N ASN A 370 9.34 -26.81 4.62
CA ASN A 370 10.35 -27.65 5.29
C ASN A 370 9.81 -28.43 6.49
N GLY A 371 8.57 -28.93 6.39
CA GLY A 371 7.90 -29.67 7.46
C GLY A 371 7.41 -28.81 8.64
N ARG A 372 7.52 -27.48 8.57
CA ARG A 372 7.03 -26.54 9.57
C ARG A 372 5.81 -25.79 9.06
N ALA A 373 4.87 -25.52 9.95
CA ALA A 373 3.68 -24.74 9.62
C ALA A 373 4.03 -23.25 9.58
N LEU A 374 3.71 -22.58 8.47
CA LEU A 374 3.68 -21.13 8.35
C LEU A 374 2.25 -20.66 8.60
N SER A 375 2.02 -19.99 9.73
CA SER A 375 0.72 -19.43 10.08
C SER A 375 0.30 -18.30 9.12
N PRO A 376 -1.00 -18.10 8.89
CA PRO A 376 -1.48 -16.95 8.12
C PRO A 376 -0.99 -15.62 8.67
N LEU A 377 -0.72 -14.69 7.76
CA LEU A 377 -0.48 -13.29 8.07
C LEU A 377 -1.27 -12.46 7.06
N PRO A 378 -2.52 -12.05 7.39
CA PRO A 378 -3.42 -11.36 6.48
C PRO A 378 -3.13 -9.85 6.42
N THR A 379 -1.85 -9.49 6.35
CA THR A 379 -1.34 -8.15 6.08
C THR A 379 -0.12 -8.26 5.18
N ARG A 380 0.30 -7.16 4.58
CA ARG A 380 1.47 -7.17 3.70
C ARG A 380 2.74 -7.54 4.45
N ASP A 381 3.50 -8.45 3.89
CA ASP A 381 4.79 -8.95 4.36
C ASP A 381 5.83 -8.78 3.26
N SER A 382 6.96 -8.16 3.58
CA SER A 382 8.07 -7.95 2.65
C SER A 382 9.15 -9.03 2.75
N PHE A 383 9.20 -9.80 3.83
CA PHE A 383 10.27 -10.78 4.11
C PHE A 383 10.04 -12.09 3.37
N LEU A 384 8.88 -12.69 3.51
CA LEU A 384 8.56 -13.96 2.84
C LEU A 384 8.81 -13.91 1.33
N PRO A 385 8.35 -12.88 0.58
CA PRO A 385 8.60 -12.83 -0.86
C PRO A 385 10.08 -12.62 -1.21
N VAL A 386 10.83 -11.84 -0.44
CA VAL A 386 12.28 -11.68 -0.64
C VAL A 386 13.00 -13.01 -0.44
N LEU A 387 12.70 -13.72 0.64
CA LEU A 387 13.33 -15.01 0.95
C LEU A 387 13.00 -16.08 -0.11
N ALA A 388 11.76 -16.12 -0.60
CA ALA A 388 11.35 -17.07 -1.65
C ALA A 388 12.12 -16.85 -2.96
N VAL A 389 12.29 -15.58 -3.39
CA VAL A 389 13.01 -15.25 -4.62
C VAL A 389 14.51 -15.52 -4.49
N LEU A 390 15.13 -15.16 -3.36
CA LEU A 390 16.53 -15.42 -3.12
C LEU A 390 16.85 -16.93 -3.03
N LEU A 391 15.96 -17.71 -2.40
CA LEU A 391 16.09 -19.17 -2.37
C LEU A 391 16.09 -19.76 -3.79
N LEU A 392 15.17 -19.31 -4.63
CA LEU A 392 15.07 -19.77 -6.02
C LEU A 392 16.38 -19.52 -6.80
N SER A 393 17.01 -18.33 -6.59
CA SER A 393 18.32 -18.02 -7.16
C SER A 393 19.41 -18.97 -6.64
N ALA A 394 19.47 -19.18 -5.32
CA ALA A 394 20.45 -20.07 -4.71
C ALA A 394 20.32 -21.52 -5.19
N GLU A 395 19.10 -22.06 -5.27
CA GLU A 395 18.82 -23.42 -5.70
C GLU A 395 19.15 -23.65 -7.19
N GLN A 396 18.75 -22.70 -8.04
CA GLN A 396 19.01 -22.79 -9.48
C GLN A 396 20.44 -22.41 -9.87
N LYS A 397 21.16 -21.74 -8.96
CA LYS A 397 22.49 -21.15 -9.23
C LYS A 397 22.49 -20.24 -10.45
N LYS A 398 21.44 -19.43 -10.53
CA LYS A 398 21.22 -18.47 -11.62
C LYS A 398 21.05 -17.06 -11.07
N PRO A 399 21.52 -16.03 -11.80
CA PRO A 399 21.25 -14.66 -11.44
C PRO A 399 19.75 -14.35 -11.53
N LEU A 400 19.30 -13.38 -10.76
CA LEU A 400 17.87 -13.01 -10.69
C LEU A 400 17.34 -12.45 -12.01
N SER A 401 18.18 -11.82 -12.83
CA SER A 401 17.81 -11.36 -14.17
C SER A 401 17.40 -12.52 -15.11
N GLU A 402 18.15 -13.65 -15.07
CA GLU A 402 17.79 -14.84 -15.85
C GLU A 402 16.51 -15.50 -15.34
N ILE A 403 16.34 -15.56 -14.02
CA ILE A 403 15.13 -16.09 -13.39
C ILE A 403 13.92 -15.25 -13.80
N ALA A 404 14.01 -13.93 -13.70
CA ALA A 404 12.95 -13.01 -14.11
C ALA A 404 12.57 -13.17 -15.60
N ALA A 405 13.57 -13.27 -16.47
CA ALA A 405 13.37 -13.46 -17.90
C ALA A 405 12.68 -14.80 -18.23
N ALA A 406 12.95 -15.86 -17.45
CA ALA A 406 12.36 -17.18 -17.67
C ALA A 406 10.84 -17.24 -17.49
N TYR A 407 10.26 -16.35 -16.69
CA TYR A 407 8.81 -16.23 -16.56
C TYR A 407 8.12 -15.65 -17.79
N ASN A 408 8.87 -15.02 -18.69
CA ASN A 408 8.37 -14.45 -19.95
C ASN A 408 7.08 -13.64 -19.79
N LEU A 409 7.02 -12.80 -18.73
CA LEU A 409 5.88 -11.94 -18.49
C LEU A 409 5.84 -10.79 -19.51
N PRO A 410 4.64 -10.36 -19.95
CA PRO A 410 4.51 -9.11 -20.70
C PRO A 410 5.22 -7.95 -20.00
N VAL A 411 5.90 -7.12 -20.80
CA VAL A 411 6.52 -5.91 -20.27
C VAL A 411 5.44 -4.90 -19.94
N ALA A 412 5.40 -4.45 -18.69
CA ALA A 412 4.42 -3.49 -18.23
C ALA A 412 5.05 -2.10 -18.07
N ALA A 413 4.29 -1.08 -18.44
CA ALA A 413 4.60 0.32 -18.19
C ALA A 413 3.35 1.05 -17.70
N ALA A 414 3.56 2.10 -16.92
CA ALA A 414 2.47 2.90 -16.38
C ALA A 414 2.90 4.36 -16.23
N ASP A 415 1.95 5.27 -16.45
CA ASP A 415 2.10 6.69 -16.16
C ASP A 415 0.71 7.32 -15.95
N ARG A 416 0.67 8.61 -15.66
CA ARG A 416 -0.56 9.34 -15.37
C ARG A 416 -0.57 10.74 -15.97
N LEU A 417 -1.77 11.25 -16.20
CA LEU A 417 -2.01 12.66 -16.39
C LEU A 417 -2.39 13.28 -15.05
N GLU A 418 -1.51 14.12 -14.53
CA GLU A 418 -1.76 14.92 -13.34
C GLU A 418 -2.65 16.12 -13.69
N ASN A 419 -3.34 16.68 -12.69
CA ASN A 419 -4.26 17.81 -12.86
C ASN A 419 -5.37 17.53 -13.90
N PHE A 420 -5.76 16.26 -14.07
CA PHE A 420 -6.85 15.82 -14.92
C PHE A 420 -8.16 15.84 -14.13
N ALA A 421 -9.01 16.84 -14.41
CA ALA A 421 -10.23 17.08 -13.67
C ALA A 421 -11.12 15.84 -13.56
N GLN A 422 -11.71 15.62 -12.38
CA GLN A 422 -12.51 14.43 -12.09
C GLN A 422 -13.74 14.32 -12.99
N GLU A 423 -14.32 15.45 -13.40
CA GLU A 423 -15.43 15.52 -14.36
C GLU A 423 -15.01 14.97 -15.73
N LYS A 424 -13.78 15.29 -16.18
CA LYS A 424 -13.24 14.76 -17.44
C LYS A 424 -12.99 13.26 -17.36
N SER A 425 -12.41 12.78 -16.24
CA SER A 425 -12.23 11.34 -15.99
C SER A 425 -13.56 10.61 -16.03
N THR A 426 -14.57 11.15 -15.36
CA THR A 426 -15.93 10.58 -15.31
C THR A 426 -16.56 10.57 -16.71
N ALA A 427 -16.46 11.66 -17.45
CA ALA A 427 -16.99 11.76 -18.81
C ALA A 427 -16.33 10.76 -19.76
N LEU A 428 -14.97 10.64 -19.72
CA LEU A 428 -14.23 9.64 -20.49
C LEU A 428 -14.69 8.22 -20.16
N MET A 429 -14.71 7.85 -18.88
CA MET A 429 -15.10 6.50 -18.47
C MET A 429 -16.56 6.18 -18.80
N THR A 430 -17.46 7.17 -18.70
CA THR A 430 -18.87 7.03 -19.11
C THR A 430 -18.96 6.81 -20.63
N HIS A 431 -18.22 7.57 -21.43
CA HIS A 431 -18.18 7.42 -22.89
C HIS A 431 -17.67 6.03 -23.31
N LEU A 432 -16.56 5.58 -22.72
CA LEU A 432 -15.96 4.27 -23.04
C LEU A 432 -16.86 3.09 -22.65
N ARG A 433 -17.66 3.22 -21.59
CA ARG A 433 -18.59 2.21 -21.13
C ARG A 433 -19.95 2.23 -21.83
N ALA A 434 -20.28 3.33 -22.52
CA ALA A 434 -21.61 3.50 -23.11
C ALA A 434 -21.88 2.49 -24.25
N SER A 435 -20.86 2.16 -25.06
CA SER A 435 -20.99 1.15 -26.11
C SER A 435 -19.62 0.58 -26.50
N ARG A 436 -19.68 -0.62 -27.11
CA ARG A 436 -18.51 -1.25 -27.73
C ARG A 436 -17.92 -0.39 -28.85
N ASP A 437 -18.77 0.24 -29.65
CA ASP A 437 -18.37 1.08 -30.77
C ASP A 437 -17.58 2.31 -30.29
N ASN A 438 -18.01 2.95 -29.18
CA ASN A 438 -17.27 4.07 -28.58
C ASN A 438 -15.87 3.64 -28.13
N LEU A 439 -15.77 2.48 -27.47
CA LEU A 439 -14.50 1.94 -27.03
C LEU A 439 -13.58 1.61 -28.21
N GLU A 440 -14.09 0.94 -29.22
CA GLU A 440 -13.32 0.58 -30.42
C GLU A 440 -12.89 1.80 -31.22
N ALA A 441 -13.77 2.80 -31.38
CA ALA A 441 -13.43 4.07 -32.02
C ALA A 441 -12.32 4.81 -31.24
N PHE A 442 -12.42 4.86 -29.92
CA PHE A 442 -11.39 5.49 -29.08
C PHE A 442 -10.04 4.77 -29.16
N LEU A 443 -10.05 3.43 -29.18
CA LEU A 443 -8.84 2.61 -29.21
C LEU A 443 -8.31 2.31 -30.63
N ALA A 444 -8.99 2.76 -31.68
CA ALA A 444 -8.55 2.52 -33.07
C ALA A 444 -7.07 2.87 -33.35
N PRO A 445 -6.48 3.94 -32.78
CA PRO A 445 -5.06 4.27 -32.98
C PRO A 445 -4.08 3.29 -32.28
N VAL A 446 -4.53 2.45 -31.34
CA VAL A 446 -3.67 1.57 -30.55
C VAL A 446 -3.91 0.09 -30.84
N GLY A 447 -5.11 -0.31 -31.28
CA GLY A 447 -5.37 -1.70 -31.65
C GLY A 447 -6.85 -2.08 -31.65
N THR A 448 -7.11 -3.35 -31.91
CA THR A 448 -8.46 -3.92 -31.94
C THR A 448 -8.79 -4.59 -30.61
N VAL A 449 -9.96 -4.29 -30.07
CA VAL A 449 -10.42 -4.81 -28.77
C VAL A 449 -10.74 -6.30 -28.87
N LYS A 450 -10.07 -7.12 -28.04
CA LYS A 450 -10.31 -8.55 -27.89
C LYS A 450 -11.26 -8.83 -26.73
N ALA A 451 -10.93 -8.32 -25.55
CA ALA A 451 -11.69 -8.53 -24.32
C ALA A 451 -11.56 -7.30 -23.41
N LEU A 452 -12.48 -7.17 -22.44
CA LEU A 452 -12.43 -6.07 -21.46
C LEU A 452 -12.78 -6.58 -20.07
N SER A 453 -12.27 -5.86 -19.05
CA SER A 453 -12.61 -6.02 -17.64
C SER A 453 -12.87 -4.64 -17.03
N ASP A 454 -13.91 -4.52 -16.23
CA ASP A 454 -14.37 -3.29 -15.56
C ASP A 454 -14.33 -3.42 -14.02
N ILE A 455 -13.43 -4.23 -13.50
CA ILE A 455 -13.29 -4.47 -12.05
C ILE A 455 -12.84 -3.19 -11.33
N ASP A 456 -11.83 -2.49 -11.91
CA ASP A 456 -11.34 -1.20 -11.37
C ASP A 456 -10.76 -0.37 -12.54
N GLY A 457 -11.51 0.61 -12.99
CA GLY A 457 -11.22 1.29 -14.25
C GLY A 457 -11.73 0.51 -15.46
N LEU A 458 -11.05 0.59 -16.58
CA LEU A 458 -11.38 -0.16 -17.79
C LEU A 458 -10.10 -0.76 -18.38
N ARG A 459 -9.92 -2.07 -18.21
CA ARG A 459 -8.79 -2.84 -18.72
C ARG A 459 -9.19 -3.56 -20.00
N VAL A 460 -8.47 -3.32 -21.06
CA VAL A 460 -8.76 -3.83 -22.41
C VAL A 460 -7.60 -4.67 -22.92
N ALA A 461 -7.85 -5.93 -23.21
CA ALA A 461 -6.93 -6.78 -23.95
C ALA A 461 -7.12 -6.54 -25.45
N LEU A 462 -6.02 -6.36 -26.18
CA LEU A 462 -6.00 -6.17 -27.63
C LEU A 462 -5.69 -7.47 -28.36
N THR A 463 -6.01 -7.52 -29.65
CA THR A 463 -5.85 -8.74 -30.48
C THR A 463 -4.39 -9.11 -30.76
N ASP A 464 -3.46 -8.16 -30.61
CA ASP A 464 -2.01 -8.38 -30.73
C ASP A 464 -1.37 -8.95 -29.44
N GLY A 465 -2.18 -9.17 -28.40
CA GLY A 465 -1.75 -9.68 -27.10
C GLY A 465 -1.37 -8.60 -26.10
N SER A 466 -1.34 -7.33 -26.50
CA SER A 466 -1.09 -6.22 -25.59
C SER A 466 -2.34 -5.88 -24.75
N THR A 467 -2.15 -5.11 -23.68
CA THR A 467 -3.22 -4.66 -22.78
C THR A 467 -3.08 -3.17 -22.52
N ILE A 468 -4.18 -2.45 -22.48
CA ILE A 468 -4.26 -1.06 -22.05
C ILE A 468 -5.34 -0.92 -20.97
N HIS A 469 -5.04 -0.15 -19.91
CA HIS A 469 -5.94 -0.01 -18.78
C HIS A 469 -6.03 1.46 -18.34
N PHE A 470 -7.21 2.01 -18.38
CA PHE A 470 -7.53 3.36 -17.95
C PHE A 470 -8.19 3.34 -16.58
N ARG A 471 -7.62 4.10 -15.63
CA ARG A 471 -8.11 4.12 -14.25
C ARG A 471 -8.10 5.53 -13.68
N PRO A 472 -9.26 6.14 -13.38
CA PRO A 472 -9.33 7.37 -12.60
C PRO A 472 -8.73 7.17 -11.21
N SER A 473 -8.03 8.16 -10.70
CA SER A 473 -7.60 8.14 -9.29
C SER A 473 -8.79 8.47 -8.38
N GLY A 474 -8.96 7.70 -7.30
CA GLY A 474 -9.96 7.99 -6.27
C GLY A 474 -9.57 9.13 -5.32
N ASN A 475 -8.27 9.49 -5.28
CA ASN A 475 -7.72 10.37 -4.25
C ASN A 475 -7.13 11.68 -4.78
N ALA A 476 -6.92 11.77 -6.08
CA ALA A 476 -6.31 12.95 -6.73
C ALA A 476 -6.95 13.20 -8.10
N PRO A 477 -6.90 14.43 -8.64
CA PRO A 477 -7.36 14.74 -9.99
C PRO A 477 -6.37 14.18 -11.03
N GLU A 478 -6.33 12.87 -11.17
CA GLU A 478 -5.41 12.13 -12.03
C GLU A 478 -6.14 11.06 -12.85
N MET A 479 -5.69 10.86 -14.09
CA MET A 479 -6.09 9.73 -14.91
C MET A 479 -4.86 8.86 -15.21
N ARG A 480 -4.88 7.61 -14.77
CA ARG A 480 -3.78 6.66 -14.92
C ARG A 480 -3.96 5.80 -16.15
N CYS A 481 -2.85 5.51 -16.82
CA CYS A 481 -2.76 4.58 -17.93
C CYS A 481 -1.71 3.51 -17.59
N TYR A 482 -2.12 2.25 -17.62
CA TYR A 482 -1.24 1.09 -17.48
C TYR A 482 -1.27 0.31 -18.77
N VAL A 483 -0.14 -0.23 -19.19
CA VAL A 483 -0.05 -1.04 -20.42
C VAL A 483 0.81 -2.27 -20.18
N GLU A 484 0.56 -3.29 -21.02
CA GLU A 484 1.40 -4.47 -21.13
C GLU A 484 1.62 -4.78 -22.60
N ALA A 485 2.87 -5.08 -22.97
CA ALA A 485 3.23 -5.42 -24.36
C ALA A 485 4.38 -6.45 -24.40
N ALA A 486 4.74 -6.90 -25.60
CA ALA A 486 5.73 -7.95 -25.79
C ALA A 486 7.18 -7.53 -25.43
N ASN A 487 7.49 -6.23 -25.49
CA ASN A 487 8.81 -5.68 -25.17
C ASN A 487 8.71 -4.23 -24.72
N GLN A 488 9.82 -3.66 -24.25
CA GLN A 488 9.90 -2.31 -23.68
C GLN A 488 9.45 -1.22 -24.68
N ASP A 489 9.95 -1.25 -25.90
CA ASP A 489 9.64 -0.24 -26.92
C ASP A 489 8.14 -0.25 -27.29
N ALA A 490 7.55 -1.43 -27.37
CA ALA A 490 6.11 -1.60 -27.62
C ALA A 490 5.28 -1.09 -26.44
N ALA A 491 5.70 -1.37 -25.19
CA ALA A 491 5.02 -0.89 -23.99
C ALA A 491 5.07 0.65 -23.89
N GLU A 492 6.24 1.26 -24.08
CA GLU A 492 6.39 2.72 -24.07
C GLU A 492 5.58 3.39 -25.20
N THR A 493 5.59 2.81 -26.39
CA THR A 493 4.79 3.30 -27.52
C THR A 493 3.30 3.25 -27.20
N LEU A 494 2.81 2.14 -26.65
CA LEU A 494 1.40 1.96 -26.29
C LEU A 494 1.00 2.92 -25.15
N LEU A 495 1.86 3.09 -24.15
CA LEU A 495 1.64 4.00 -23.02
C LEU A 495 1.49 5.45 -23.52
N ASN A 496 2.43 5.92 -24.32
CA ASN A 496 2.40 7.28 -24.86
C ASN A 496 1.12 7.53 -25.68
N LYS A 497 0.75 6.60 -26.55
CA LYS A 497 -0.52 6.68 -27.31
C LYS A 497 -1.73 6.69 -26.39
N GLY A 498 -1.75 5.85 -25.34
CA GLY A 498 -2.82 5.81 -24.36
C GLY A 498 -3.00 7.13 -23.62
N LEU A 499 -1.90 7.75 -23.18
CA LEU A 499 -1.90 9.07 -22.54
C LEU A 499 -2.38 10.17 -23.50
N ASP A 500 -1.96 10.11 -24.77
CA ASP A 500 -2.43 11.06 -25.79
C ASP A 500 -3.93 10.93 -26.08
N LEU A 501 -4.46 9.70 -26.11
CA LEU A 501 -5.91 9.46 -26.22
C LEU A 501 -6.68 10.08 -25.07
N ILE A 502 -6.19 9.92 -23.82
CA ILE A 502 -6.82 10.54 -22.65
C ILE A 502 -6.77 12.06 -22.75
N ARG A 503 -5.59 12.63 -23.10
CA ARG A 503 -5.37 14.08 -23.19
C ARG A 503 -6.26 14.76 -24.21
N ASN A 504 -6.48 14.08 -25.35
CA ASN A 504 -7.25 14.60 -26.46
C ASN A 504 -8.76 14.29 -26.42
N PHE A 505 -9.22 13.66 -25.33
CA PHE A 505 -10.64 13.39 -25.14
C PHE A 505 -11.39 14.64 -24.69
N GLY A 506 -12.39 15.09 -25.46
CA GLY A 506 -13.30 16.22 -25.21
C GLY A 506 -13.12 17.32 -26.19
#